data_f7c421f0db4349623fcae3e594c893e9
#
_entry.id   f7c421f0db4349623fcae3e594c893e9
#
_cell.length_a   1.000
_cell.length_b   1.000
_cell.length_c   1.000
_cell.angle_alpha   90.00
_cell.angle_beta   90.00
_cell.angle_gamma   90.00
#
_symmetry.space_group_name_H-M   'P 1'
#
loop_
_entity.id
_entity.type
_entity.pdbx_description
1 polymer ?
#
loop_
_entity_poly.entity_id
_entity_poly.type
_entity_poly.pdbx_seq_one_letter_code
_entity_poly.pdbx_strand_id
1 'polypeptide(L)'
;MNKPHDKQKAAFKWDDPLLLDLQLSEEERMVRDTAYQYCQDKLLPRIQDAFRNETTDPAIFREMGELGLLGPTIPAEYGGSGLNYVCYGLIAREVERVDSGYRSMMSVQSSLVMVPINEFGTEAQKQKYLPKLATGEWIGCFGLTEPNHGSDPGSMVTRARGAPGGYRLSGSKMWISNAPIADVFVVWAKTDDGTIRGFILEKGMKGLSAPKIEGKFSLRTSVTGE
;
A
#
# COMPACT_ATOMS: atom_id res chain seq x y z
N MET A 1 -0.76 -53.29 23.63
CA MET A 1 -1.77 -53.12 22.55
C MET A 1 -2.01 -51.64 22.36
N ASN A 2 -1.37 -51.04 21.35
CA ASN A 2 -1.61 -49.62 20.97
C ASN A 2 -2.93 -49.55 20.22
N LYS A 3 -3.88 -48.76 20.75
CA LYS A 3 -5.10 -48.43 20.01
C LYS A 3 -4.69 -47.63 18.77
N PRO A 4 -5.25 -47.91 17.59
CA PRO A 4 -5.02 -47.08 16.41
C PRO A 4 -5.56 -45.72 16.66
N HIS A 5 -4.76 -44.67 16.46
CA HIS A 5 -5.24 -43.27 16.35
C HIS A 5 -6.19 -43.23 15.16
N ASP A 6 -7.46 -43.07 15.46
CA ASP A 6 -8.51 -42.79 14.48
C ASP A 6 -8.13 -41.42 13.84
N LYS A 7 -7.49 -41.48 12.70
CA LYS A 7 -7.27 -40.28 11.89
C LYS A 7 -8.62 -39.88 11.32
N GLN A 8 -9.38 -39.06 12.06
CA GLN A 8 -10.56 -38.42 11.52
C GLN A 8 -10.15 -37.74 10.20
N LYS A 9 -10.66 -38.27 9.09
CA LYS A 9 -10.47 -37.61 7.77
C LYS A 9 -11.09 -36.23 7.88
N ALA A 10 -10.28 -35.20 7.69
CA ALA A 10 -10.76 -33.83 7.67
C ALA A 10 -11.91 -33.71 6.65
N ALA A 11 -13.06 -33.24 7.07
CA ALA A 11 -14.19 -33.00 6.19
C ALA A 11 -13.82 -31.83 5.24
N PHE A 12 -14.18 -31.98 3.96
CA PHE A 12 -13.96 -30.93 2.96
C PHE A 12 -14.80 -29.70 3.31
N LYS A 13 -14.15 -28.52 3.36
CA LYS A 13 -14.81 -27.25 3.64
C LYS A 13 -14.72 -26.35 2.41
N TRP A 14 -15.84 -25.92 1.88
CA TRP A 14 -15.89 -25.05 0.70
C TRP A 14 -15.31 -23.65 0.93
N ASP A 15 -15.47 -23.11 2.12
CA ASP A 15 -14.97 -21.81 2.57
C ASP A 15 -13.47 -21.81 2.88
N ASP A 16 -12.91 -22.98 3.22
CA ASP A 16 -11.48 -23.19 3.44
C ASP A 16 -11.04 -24.57 2.91
N PRO A 17 -11.00 -24.75 1.56
CA PRO A 17 -10.72 -26.06 0.96
C PRO A 17 -9.28 -26.54 1.20
N LEU A 18 -8.35 -25.64 1.48
CA LEU A 18 -6.96 -25.94 1.79
C LEU A 18 -6.67 -25.98 3.29
N LEU A 19 -7.69 -25.82 4.13
CA LEU A 19 -7.59 -25.78 5.59
C LEU A 19 -6.52 -24.78 6.07
N LEU A 20 -6.47 -23.60 5.46
CA LEU A 20 -5.51 -22.55 5.79
C LEU A 20 -5.68 -22.06 7.23
N ASP A 21 -6.92 -21.97 7.72
CA ASP A 21 -7.21 -21.56 9.10
C ASP A 21 -6.54 -22.45 10.16
N LEU A 22 -6.34 -23.74 9.85
CA LEU A 22 -5.64 -24.65 10.76
C LEU A 22 -4.12 -24.42 10.80
N GLN A 23 -3.58 -23.71 9.82
CA GLN A 23 -2.14 -23.43 9.69
C GLN A 23 -1.76 -22.09 10.34
N LEU A 24 -2.74 -21.23 10.62
CA LEU A 24 -2.51 -19.91 11.20
C LEU A 24 -2.18 -20.01 12.69
N SER A 25 -1.25 -19.19 13.16
CA SER A 25 -1.02 -18.95 14.58
C SER A 25 -2.19 -18.20 15.23
N GLU A 26 -2.20 -18.09 16.53
CA GLU A 26 -3.22 -17.33 17.28
C GLU A 26 -3.15 -15.83 16.93
N GLU A 27 -1.93 -15.29 16.84
CA GLU A 27 -1.68 -13.90 16.43
C GLU A 27 -2.20 -13.63 15.01
N GLU A 28 -1.90 -14.50 14.05
CA GLU A 28 -2.35 -14.36 12.67
C GLU A 28 -3.87 -14.39 12.54
N ARG A 29 -4.54 -15.25 13.33
CA ARG A 29 -6.02 -15.27 13.39
C ARG A 29 -6.57 -13.97 13.97
N MET A 30 -5.98 -13.47 15.06
CA MET A 30 -6.41 -12.21 15.67
C MET A 30 -6.28 -11.04 14.71
N VAL A 31 -5.18 -10.95 13.97
CA VAL A 31 -4.96 -9.91 12.94
C VAL A 31 -6.00 -10.02 11.83
N ARG A 32 -6.25 -11.24 11.32
CA ARG A 32 -7.31 -11.49 10.33
C ARG A 32 -8.67 -11.04 10.83
N ASP A 33 -9.05 -11.45 12.03
CA ASP A 33 -10.39 -11.19 12.58
C ASP A 33 -10.60 -9.69 12.83
N THR A 34 -9.56 -8.98 13.29
CA THR A 34 -9.56 -7.52 13.44
C THR A 34 -9.77 -6.83 12.08
N ALA A 35 -9.00 -7.25 11.06
CA ALA A 35 -9.13 -6.71 9.72
C ALA A 35 -10.52 -7.01 9.12
N TYR A 36 -11.02 -8.23 9.27
CA TYR A 36 -12.36 -8.61 8.83
C TYR A 36 -13.44 -7.74 9.46
N GLN A 37 -13.43 -7.60 10.80
CA GLN A 37 -14.44 -6.81 11.51
C GLN A 37 -14.44 -5.35 11.04
N TYR A 38 -13.27 -4.72 10.96
CA TYR A 38 -13.15 -3.36 10.44
C TYR A 38 -13.69 -3.25 9.00
N CYS A 39 -13.31 -4.17 8.13
CA CYS A 39 -13.71 -4.14 6.72
C CYS A 39 -15.22 -4.27 6.56
N GLN A 40 -15.86 -5.18 7.30
CA GLN A 40 -17.32 -5.37 7.22
C GLN A 40 -18.08 -4.19 7.85
N ASP A 41 -17.62 -3.67 8.98
CA ASP A 41 -18.36 -2.63 9.71
C ASP A 41 -18.15 -1.23 9.14
N LYS A 42 -16.96 -0.95 8.60
CA LYS A 42 -16.55 0.41 8.20
C LYS A 42 -16.38 0.58 6.70
N LEU A 43 -15.77 -0.38 6.00
CA LEU A 43 -15.52 -0.21 4.56
C LEU A 43 -16.71 -0.64 3.70
N LEU A 44 -17.32 -1.78 4.00
CA LEU A 44 -18.42 -2.32 3.20
C LEU A 44 -19.61 -1.34 3.05
N PRO A 45 -20.05 -0.62 4.08
CA PRO A 45 -21.14 0.35 3.93
C PRO A 45 -20.82 1.53 3.00
N ARG A 46 -19.52 1.86 2.81
CA ARG A 46 -19.10 3.02 2.01
C ARG A 46 -18.90 2.70 0.53
N ILE A 47 -18.80 1.40 0.17
CA ILE A 47 -18.28 0.97 -1.14
C ILE A 47 -19.11 1.45 -2.32
N GLN A 48 -20.43 1.39 -2.24
CA GLN A 48 -21.29 1.70 -3.38
C GLN A 48 -21.18 3.16 -3.80
N ASP A 49 -21.20 4.08 -2.83
CA ASP A 49 -21.11 5.51 -3.09
C ASP A 49 -19.69 5.89 -3.53
N ALA A 50 -18.66 5.34 -2.89
CA ALA A 50 -17.27 5.56 -3.28
C ALA A 50 -17.00 5.08 -4.70
N PHE A 51 -17.51 3.90 -5.10
CA PHE A 51 -17.36 3.36 -6.44
C PHE A 51 -18.10 4.19 -7.49
N ARG A 52 -19.36 4.58 -7.22
CA ARG A 52 -20.15 5.42 -8.16
C ARG A 52 -19.50 6.76 -8.43
N ASN A 53 -19.00 7.39 -7.37
CA ASN A 53 -18.47 8.76 -7.41
C ASN A 53 -16.96 8.82 -7.66
N GLU A 54 -16.27 7.69 -7.81
CA GLU A 54 -14.80 7.60 -7.94
C GLU A 54 -14.07 8.39 -6.84
N THR A 55 -14.45 8.15 -5.60
CA THR A 55 -13.92 8.88 -4.45
C THR A 55 -13.22 7.95 -3.47
N THR A 56 -12.18 8.45 -2.82
CA THR A 56 -11.52 7.84 -1.68
C THR A 56 -11.66 8.77 -0.49
N ASP A 57 -12.23 8.28 0.60
CA ASP A 57 -12.25 9.01 1.87
C ASP A 57 -10.87 8.89 2.54
N PRO A 58 -10.09 9.99 2.69
CA PRO A 58 -8.78 9.93 3.34
C PRO A 58 -8.83 9.48 4.80
N ALA A 59 -9.99 9.58 5.47
CA ALA A 59 -10.15 9.11 6.85
C ALA A 59 -9.89 7.60 6.99
N ILE A 60 -10.11 6.82 5.91
CA ILE A 60 -9.83 5.38 5.89
C ILE A 60 -8.36 5.08 6.22
N PHE A 61 -7.41 5.90 5.79
CA PHE A 61 -6.00 5.71 6.14
C PHE A 61 -5.75 5.85 7.64
N ARG A 62 -6.37 6.82 8.30
CA ARG A 62 -6.26 6.99 9.76
C ARG A 62 -6.92 5.85 10.51
N GLU A 63 -8.12 5.44 10.10
CA GLU A 63 -8.83 4.31 10.68
C GLU A 63 -7.99 3.02 10.59
N MET A 64 -7.39 2.75 9.43
CA MET A 64 -6.49 1.61 9.25
C MET A 64 -5.20 1.76 10.07
N GLY A 65 -4.66 2.96 10.17
CA GLY A 65 -3.46 3.25 10.97
C GLY A 65 -3.69 3.01 12.46
N GLU A 66 -4.81 3.47 13.02
CA GLU A 66 -5.20 3.25 14.42
C GLU A 66 -5.32 1.76 14.76
N LEU A 67 -5.68 0.92 13.81
CA LEU A 67 -5.78 -0.53 13.96
C LEU A 67 -4.47 -1.27 13.63
N GLY A 68 -3.39 -0.56 13.28
CA GLY A 68 -2.12 -1.18 12.90
C GLY A 68 -2.15 -1.94 11.56
N LEU A 69 -3.13 -1.65 10.70
CA LEU A 69 -3.29 -2.30 9.39
C LEU A 69 -2.44 -1.67 8.30
N LEU A 70 -1.84 -0.49 8.54
CA LEU A 70 -0.88 0.16 7.65
C LEU A 70 0.55 -0.16 8.09
N GLY A 71 1.40 -0.53 7.13
CA GLY A 71 2.80 -0.90 7.39
C GLY A 71 2.94 -2.03 8.40
N PRO A 72 2.15 -3.12 8.34
CA PRO A 72 2.17 -4.16 9.36
C PRO A 72 3.53 -4.84 9.48
N THR A 73 4.34 -4.87 8.42
CA THR A 73 5.69 -5.47 8.42
C THR A 73 6.81 -4.47 8.76
N ILE A 74 6.49 -3.20 8.96
CA ILE A 74 7.46 -2.18 9.36
C ILE A 74 7.78 -2.35 10.84
N PRO A 75 9.06 -2.19 11.25
CA PRO A 75 9.45 -2.28 12.66
C PRO A 75 8.68 -1.31 13.56
N ALA A 76 8.43 -1.76 14.81
CA ALA A 76 7.68 -0.96 15.79
C ALA A 76 8.38 0.37 16.14
N GLU A 77 9.72 0.43 16.07
CA GLU A 77 10.50 1.65 16.30
C GLU A 77 10.17 2.77 15.29
N TYR A 78 9.61 2.43 14.12
CA TYR A 78 9.14 3.36 13.10
C TYR A 78 7.61 3.45 13.03
N GLY A 79 6.91 2.94 14.05
CA GLY A 79 5.45 3.02 14.14
C GLY A 79 4.69 1.92 13.42
N GLY A 80 5.37 0.93 12.82
CA GLY A 80 4.75 -0.26 12.27
C GLY A 80 4.38 -1.28 13.35
N SER A 81 3.73 -2.36 12.95
CA SER A 81 3.31 -3.42 13.88
C SER A 81 4.35 -4.54 14.06
N GLY A 82 5.41 -4.59 13.24
CA GLY A 82 6.46 -5.61 13.30
C GLY A 82 5.99 -7.04 13.00
N LEU A 83 4.85 -7.18 12.32
CA LEU A 83 4.22 -8.46 12.02
C LEU A 83 4.87 -9.14 10.79
N ASN A 84 4.59 -10.43 10.63
CA ASN A 84 5.06 -11.18 9.48
C ASN A 84 4.23 -10.92 8.20
N TYR A 85 4.72 -11.43 7.06
CA TYR A 85 4.03 -11.27 5.77
C TYR A 85 2.74 -12.08 5.64
N VAL A 86 2.53 -13.12 6.48
CA VAL A 86 1.24 -13.83 6.54
C VAL A 86 0.16 -12.90 7.08
N CYS A 87 0.45 -12.18 8.16
CA CYS A 87 -0.45 -11.13 8.69
C CYS A 87 -0.78 -10.08 7.63
N TYR A 88 0.24 -9.59 6.90
CA TYR A 88 0.01 -8.64 5.80
C TYR A 88 -0.93 -9.22 4.72
N GLY A 89 -0.70 -10.46 4.31
CA GLY A 89 -1.55 -11.16 3.35
C GLY A 89 -2.99 -11.33 3.83
N LEU A 90 -3.18 -11.64 5.10
CA LEU A 90 -4.51 -11.76 5.72
C LEU A 90 -5.25 -10.42 5.77
N ILE A 91 -4.57 -9.33 6.15
CA ILE A 91 -5.13 -7.97 6.09
C ILE A 91 -5.54 -7.65 4.66
N ALA A 92 -4.64 -7.84 3.70
CA ALA A 92 -4.91 -7.57 2.29
C ALA A 92 -6.11 -8.36 1.77
N ARG A 93 -6.25 -9.64 2.15
CA ARG A 93 -7.38 -10.50 1.79
C ARG A 93 -8.71 -9.96 2.31
N GLU A 94 -8.77 -9.50 3.55
CA GLU A 94 -10.01 -9.01 4.12
C GLU A 94 -10.41 -7.64 3.54
N VAL A 95 -9.45 -6.78 3.22
CA VAL A 95 -9.73 -5.52 2.49
C VAL A 95 -10.17 -5.81 1.05
N GLU A 96 -9.50 -6.74 0.34
CA GLU A 96 -9.88 -7.17 -1.02
C GLU A 96 -11.29 -7.76 -1.05
N ARG A 97 -11.71 -8.45 0.01
CA ARG A 97 -13.08 -9.00 0.15
C ARG A 97 -14.16 -7.93 0.02
N VAL A 98 -13.84 -6.70 0.40
CA VAL A 98 -14.74 -5.55 0.23
C VAL A 98 -14.57 -4.94 -1.15
N ASP A 99 -13.34 -4.52 -1.51
CA ASP A 99 -13.07 -3.87 -2.78
C ASP A 99 -11.58 -3.82 -3.12
N SER A 100 -11.26 -4.15 -4.36
CA SER A 100 -9.89 -4.12 -4.89
C SER A 100 -9.25 -2.72 -4.87
N GLY A 101 -10.03 -1.66 -4.99
CA GLY A 101 -9.53 -0.29 -4.91
C GLY A 101 -9.05 0.05 -3.50
N TYR A 102 -9.82 -0.30 -2.47
CA TYR A 102 -9.39 -0.14 -1.08
C TYR A 102 -8.15 -0.98 -0.76
N ARG A 103 -8.08 -2.22 -1.24
CA ARG A 103 -6.88 -3.03 -1.08
C ARG A 103 -5.68 -2.40 -1.80
N SER A 104 -5.87 -1.89 -3.01
CA SER A 104 -4.80 -1.22 -3.77
C SER A 104 -4.24 -0.01 -3.01
N MET A 105 -5.10 0.88 -2.49
CA MET A 105 -4.65 2.05 -1.74
C MET A 105 -3.88 1.69 -0.47
N MET A 106 -4.35 0.69 0.29
CA MET A 106 -3.68 0.18 1.48
C MET A 106 -2.32 -0.44 1.14
N SER A 107 -2.24 -1.26 0.08
CA SER A 107 -0.99 -1.91 -0.29
C SER A 107 0.04 -0.95 -0.89
N VAL A 108 -0.39 0.09 -1.60
CA VAL A 108 0.52 1.17 -2.04
C VAL A 108 1.15 1.85 -0.82
N GLN A 109 0.37 2.23 0.17
CA GLN A 109 0.86 2.81 1.41
C GLN A 109 1.88 1.90 2.10
N SER A 110 1.47 0.66 2.39
CA SER A 110 2.22 -0.26 3.24
C SER A 110 3.46 -0.83 2.54
N SER A 111 3.31 -1.33 1.29
CA SER A 111 4.38 -2.08 0.62
C SER A 111 5.19 -1.25 -0.38
N LEU A 112 4.57 -0.36 -1.14
CA LEU A 112 5.28 0.39 -2.18
C LEU A 112 5.90 1.71 -1.68
N VAL A 113 5.37 2.26 -0.58
CA VAL A 113 5.90 3.50 0.01
C VAL A 113 6.71 3.20 1.26
N MET A 114 6.12 2.55 2.26
CA MET A 114 6.79 2.35 3.55
C MET A 114 7.96 1.37 3.45
N VAL A 115 7.82 0.25 2.75
CA VAL A 115 8.91 -0.74 2.63
C VAL A 115 10.15 -0.15 1.95
N PRO A 116 10.10 0.52 0.78
CA PRO A 116 11.29 1.14 0.20
C PRO A 116 11.95 2.20 1.11
N ILE A 117 11.15 2.98 1.85
CA ILE A 117 11.71 3.93 2.81
C ILE A 117 12.42 3.19 3.94
N ASN A 118 11.82 2.09 4.44
CA ASN A 118 12.44 1.28 5.48
C ASN A 118 13.74 0.61 5.04
N GLU A 119 13.76 0.04 3.83
CA GLU A 119 14.92 -0.72 3.33
C GLU A 119 16.06 0.18 2.84
N PHE A 120 15.76 1.29 2.19
CA PHE A 120 16.73 2.10 1.46
C PHE A 120 16.87 3.54 1.97
N GLY A 121 15.96 3.99 2.82
CA GLY A 121 16.00 5.32 3.40
C GLY A 121 17.12 5.49 4.42
N THR A 122 17.62 6.72 4.55
CA THR A 122 18.49 7.10 5.67
C THR A 122 17.69 7.07 6.98
N GLU A 123 18.37 6.97 8.13
CA GLU A 123 17.70 6.99 9.43
C GLU A 123 16.82 8.24 9.61
N ALA A 124 17.30 9.39 9.17
CA ALA A 124 16.52 10.63 9.21
C ALA A 124 15.25 10.57 8.36
N GLN A 125 15.29 9.87 7.20
CA GLN A 125 14.11 9.65 6.37
C GLN A 125 13.13 8.68 7.01
N LYS A 126 13.61 7.57 7.57
CA LYS A 126 12.77 6.60 8.28
C LYS A 126 12.01 7.27 9.42
N GLN A 127 12.71 7.98 10.30
CA GLN A 127 12.12 8.69 11.43
C GLN A 127 11.13 9.79 11.01
N LYS A 128 11.37 10.43 9.88
CA LYS A 128 10.49 11.51 9.39
C LYS A 128 9.19 10.95 8.79
N TYR A 129 9.29 9.92 7.96
CA TYR A 129 8.17 9.49 7.10
C TYR A 129 7.38 8.32 7.66
N LEU A 130 8.05 7.27 8.16
CA LEU A 130 7.39 6.02 8.51
C LEU A 130 6.33 6.16 9.61
N PRO A 131 6.57 6.87 10.73
CA PRO A 131 5.55 7.00 11.77
C PRO A 131 4.26 7.67 11.28
N LYS A 132 4.38 8.68 10.44
CA LYS A 132 3.21 9.40 9.89
C LYS A 132 2.46 8.60 8.83
N LEU A 133 3.18 7.80 8.07
CA LEU A 133 2.59 6.87 7.11
C LEU A 133 1.91 5.69 7.81
N ALA A 134 2.48 5.18 8.90
CA ALA A 134 1.91 4.08 9.68
C ALA A 134 0.60 4.48 10.37
N THR A 135 0.51 5.70 10.88
CA THR A 135 -0.73 6.23 11.50
C THR A 135 -1.76 6.70 10.46
N GLY A 136 -1.41 6.73 9.17
CA GLY A 136 -2.27 7.31 8.14
C GLY A 136 -2.44 8.83 8.24
N GLU A 137 -1.61 9.53 9.05
CA GLU A 137 -1.55 11.00 9.06
C GLU A 137 -1.10 11.52 7.71
N TRP A 138 -0.11 10.84 7.10
CA TRP A 138 0.36 11.09 5.74
C TRP A 138 0.01 9.94 4.82
N ILE A 139 -0.37 10.28 3.61
CA ILE A 139 -0.69 9.35 2.53
C ILE A 139 0.47 9.33 1.55
N GLY A 140 0.87 8.12 1.14
CA GLY A 140 1.94 7.92 0.18
C GLY A 140 1.46 7.41 -1.16
N CYS A 141 2.23 7.71 -2.20
CA CYS A 141 2.07 7.13 -3.52
C CYS A 141 3.41 6.70 -4.14
N PHE A 142 3.34 5.87 -5.20
CA PHE A 142 4.51 5.25 -5.82
C PHE A 142 4.53 5.53 -7.32
N GLY A 143 5.37 6.47 -7.74
CA GLY A 143 5.49 6.95 -9.11
C GLY A 143 6.55 6.18 -9.90
N LEU A 144 6.21 5.00 -10.43
CA LEU A 144 7.08 4.21 -11.31
C LEU A 144 6.63 4.31 -12.77
N THR A 145 5.41 3.91 -13.05
CA THR A 145 4.82 3.80 -14.38
C THR A 145 4.78 5.16 -15.10
N GLU A 146 5.11 5.17 -16.37
CA GLU A 146 5.00 6.32 -17.27
C GLU A 146 3.98 6.05 -18.38
N PRO A 147 3.48 7.08 -19.09
CA PRO A 147 2.50 6.89 -20.15
C PRO A 147 2.91 5.84 -21.19
N ASN A 148 4.20 5.78 -21.54
CA ASN A 148 4.74 4.85 -22.57
C ASN A 148 5.60 3.71 -21.98
N HIS A 149 5.77 3.64 -20.67
CA HIS A 149 6.64 2.68 -20.00
C HIS A 149 5.94 2.04 -18.79
N GLY A 150 4.98 1.16 -19.07
CA GLY A 150 4.27 0.35 -18.07
C GLY A 150 4.98 -0.98 -17.83
N SER A 151 4.90 -1.90 -18.81
CA SER A 151 5.52 -3.24 -18.70
C SER A 151 7.05 -3.22 -18.79
N ASP A 152 7.62 -2.14 -19.31
CA ASP A 152 9.07 -1.90 -19.34
C ASP A 152 9.46 -0.63 -18.58
N PRO A 153 9.40 -0.63 -17.24
CA PRO A 153 9.77 0.53 -16.43
C PRO A 153 11.28 0.87 -16.53
N GLY A 154 12.10 -0.08 -16.94
CA GLY A 154 13.53 0.15 -17.18
C GLY A 154 13.81 1.18 -18.29
N SER A 155 12.89 1.32 -19.24
CA SER A 155 13.00 2.31 -20.30
C SER A 155 12.43 3.68 -19.95
N MET A 156 12.06 3.93 -18.68
CA MET A 156 11.53 5.23 -18.23
C MET A 156 12.34 6.42 -18.75
N VAL A 157 11.65 7.51 -19.00
CA VAL A 157 12.24 8.76 -19.48
C VAL A 157 12.33 9.86 -18.43
N THR A 158 11.67 9.72 -17.29
CA THR A 158 11.80 10.64 -16.16
C THR A 158 13.27 10.73 -15.73
N ARG A 159 13.77 11.95 -15.58
CA ARG A 159 15.17 12.26 -15.26
C ARG A 159 15.31 12.98 -13.92
N ALA A 160 16.36 12.63 -13.20
CA ALA A 160 16.83 13.33 -12.03
C ALA A 160 18.24 13.88 -12.33
N ARG A 161 18.34 15.18 -12.58
CA ARG A 161 19.61 15.87 -12.85
C ARG A 161 20.19 16.43 -11.57
N GLY A 162 21.49 16.26 -11.37
CA GLY A 162 22.21 16.86 -10.24
C GLY A 162 22.03 18.38 -10.21
N ALA A 163 21.80 18.93 -9.01
CA ALA A 163 21.64 20.36 -8.75
C ALA A 163 22.25 20.69 -7.38
N PRO A 164 22.59 21.97 -7.11
CA PRO A 164 23.08 22.37 -5.78
C PRO A 164 22.12 21.93 -4.69
N GLY A 165 22.60 21.11 -3.75
CA GLY A 165 21.84 20.61 -2.62
C GLY A 165 20.92 19.42 -2.91
N GLY A 166 21.00 18.79 -4.11
CA GLY A 166 20.19 17.62 -4.42
C GLY A 166 19.98 17.36 -5.90
N TYR A 167 18.73 17.12 -6.30
CA TYR A 167 18.37 16.78 -7.67
C TYR A 167 17.17 17.60 -8.15
N ARG A 168 17.09 17.82 -9.45
CA ARG A 168 15.91 18.33 -10.12
C ARG A 168 15.29 17.21 -10.95
N LEU A 169 14.05 16.82 -10.61
CA LEU A 169 13.29 15.82 -11.34
C LEU A 169 12.48 16.48 -12.46
N SER A 170 12.39 15.78 -13.61
CA SER A 170 11.60 16.21 -14.76
C SER A 170 11.04 14.97 -15.48
N GLY A 171 9.75 14.92 -15.71
CA GLY A 171 9.07 13.81 -16.36
C GLY A 171 7.61 13.72 -15.93
N SER A 172 6.93 12.68 -16.35
CA SER A 172 5.53 12.40 -16.01
C SER A 172 5.38 10.94 -15.62
N LYS A 173 4.53 10.69 -14.63
CA LYS A 173 4.12 9.36 -14.20
C LYS A 173 2.62 9.20 -14.45
N MET A 174 2.16 7.97 -14.62
CA MET A 174 0.76 7.70 -14.96
C MET A 174 0.22 6.49 -14.20
N TRP A 175 -1.07 6.51 -13.92
CA TRP A 175 -1.78 5.46 -13.17
C TRP A 175 -1.31 5.32 -11.72
N ILE A 176 -0.99 6.44 -11.08
CA ILE A 176 -0.41 6.45 -9.74
C ILE A 176 -1.52 6.49 -8.70
N SER A 177 -1.76 5.34 -8.06
CA SER A 177 -2.73 5.23 -6.95
C SER A 177 -2.36 6.16 -5.81
N ASN A 178 -3.34 6.80 -5.20
CA ASN A 178 -3.26 7.77 -4.12
C ASN A 178 -2.65 9.14 -4.53
N ALA A 179 -2.02 9.31 -5.69
CA ALA A 179 -1.29 10.53 -6.02
C ALA A 179 -2.10 11.84 -5.82
N PRO A 180 -3.40 11.93 -6.19
CA PRO A 180 -4.17 13.15 -5.99
C PRO A 180 -4.35 13.59 -4.53
N ILE A 181 -4.21 12.67 -3.58
CA ILE A 181 -4.38 12.90 -2.15
C ILE A 181 -3.09 12.68 -1.34
N ALA A 182 -1.99 12.32 -2.01
CA ALA A 182 -0.73 11.98 -1.36
C ALA A 182 -0.01 13.19 -0.76
N ASP A 183 0.62 12.97 0.39
CA ASP A 183 1.55 13.90 1.04
C ASP A 183 3.01 13.55 0.72
N VAL A 184 3.29 12.25 0.46
CA VAL A 184 4.61 11.70 0.16
C VAL A 184 4.57 10.93 -1.15
N PHE A 185 5.54 11.20 -2.02
CA PHE A 185 5.66 10.57 -3.33
C PHE A 185 7.02 9.86 -3.44
N VAL A 186 7.02 8.53 -3.57
CA VAL A 186 8.22 7.77 -3.92
C VAL A 186 8.28 7.68 -5.43
N VAL A 187 9.19 8.43 -6.05
CA VAL A 187 9.27 8.59 -7.52
C VAL A 187 10.57 8.01 -8.04
N TRP A 188 10.49 7.18 -9.07
CA TRP A 188 11.64 6.59 -9.74
C TRP A 188 12.04 7.40 -10.96
N ALA A 189 13.34 7.70 -11.07
CA ALA A 189 13.89 8.48 -12.16
C ALA A 189 15.31 8.02 -12.49
N LYS A 190 15.76 8.26 -13.72
CA LYS A 190 17.14 8.03 -14.16
C LYS A 190 18.02 9.21 -13.79
N THR A 191 19.10 8.96 -13.08
CA THR A 191 20.18 9.91 -12.84
C THR A 191 21.05 10.14 -14.08
N ASP A 192 21.97 11.11 -14.05
CA ASP A 192 22.81 11.47 -15.19
C ASP A 192 23.69 10.31 -15.69
N ASP A 193 24.04 9.37 -14.81
CA ASP A 193 24.75 8.13 -15.13
C ASP A 193 23.85 7.01 -15.71
N GLY A 194 22.55 7.29 -15.92
CA GLY A 194 21.57 6.32 -16.42
C GLY A 194 21.02 5.35 -15.38
N THR A 195 21.47 5.41 -14.14
CA THR A 195 20.99 4.55 -13.05
C THR A 195 19.59 4.99 -12.60
N ILE A 196 18.68 4.02 -12.40
CA ILE A 196 17.36 4.28 -11.82
C ILE A 196 17.49 4.36 -10.30
N ARG A 197 16.99 5.45 -9.72
CA ARG A 197 16.98 5.68 -8.27
C ARG A 197 15.60 6.12 -7.81
N GLY A 198 15.28 5.84 -6.54
CA GLY A 198 14.07 6.31 -5.85
C GLY A 198 14.31 7.68 -5.20
N PHE A 199 13.35 8.58 -5.35
CA PHE A 199 13.35 9.91 -4.77
C PHE A 199 12.10 10.10 -3.94
N ILE A 200 12.24 10.69 -2.75
CA ILE A 200 11.09 11.07 -1.93
C ILE A 200 10.79 12.55 -2.20
N LEU A 201 9.56 12.81 -2.66
CA LEU A 201 9.05 14.17 -2.82
C LEU A 201 7.90 14.38 -1.85
N GLU A 202 7.69 15.64 -1.47
CA GLU A 202 6.61 16.06 -0.57
C GLU A 202 5.60 16.93 -1.31
N LYS A 203 4.35 16.84 -0.92
CA LYS A 203 3.28 17.70 -1.39
C LYS A 203 3.67 19.17 -1.26
N GLY A 204 3.38 19.95 -2.29
CA GLY A 204 3.70 21.38 -2.33
C GLY A 204 5.10 21.70 -2.83
N MET A 205 5.95 20.72 -3.14
CA MET A 205 7.20 20.99 -3.84
C MET A 205 6.93 21.69 -5.19
N LYS A 206 7.73 22.71 -5.50
CA LYS A 206 7.56 23.50 -6.72
C LYS A 206 7.66 22.64 -7.98
N GLY A 207 6.61 22.67 -8.80
CA GLY A 207 6.53 21.93 -10.06
C GLY A 207 5.97 20.52 -9.92
N LEU A 208 5.63 20.07 -8.71
CA LEU A 208 4.92 18.81 -8.49
C LEU A 208 3.40 19.04 -8.64
N SER A 209 2.76 18.25 -9.48
CA SER A 209 1.31 18.19 -9.63
C SER A 209 0.87 16.73 -9.76
N ALA A 210 -0.33 16.41 -9.32
CA ALA A 210 -0.89 15.07 -9.38
C ALA A 210 -2.40 15.14 -9.67
N PRO A 211 -2.80 15.56 -10.89
CA PRO A 211 -4.20 15.64 -11.27
C PRO A 211 -4.83 14.24 -11.28
N LYS A 212 -6.10 14.18 -10.88
CA LYS A 212 -6.87 12.95 -10.84
C LYS A 212 -7.21 12.46 -12.25
N ILE A 213 -7.05 11.17 -12.49
CA ILE A 213 -7.57 10.47 -13.66
C ILE A 213 -9.01 10.04 -13.34
N GLU A 214 -9.97 10.49 -14.13
CA GLU A 214 -11.39 10.19 -13.98
C GLU A 214 -11.89 9.19 -15.02
N GLY A 215 -13.07 8.61 -14.79
CA GLY A 215 -13.71 7.70 -15.73
C GLY A 215 -13.09 6.31 -15.79
N LYS A 216 -12.40 5.86 -14.75
CA LYS A 216 -11.85 4.50 -14.70
C LYS A 216 -12.96 3.46 -14.76
N PHE A 217 -12.68 2.35 -15.44
CA PHE A 217 -13.60 1.22 -15.52
C PHE A 217 -13.68 0.41 -14.22
N SER A 218 -12.55 0.26 -13.53
CA SER A 218 -12.44 -0.49 -12.26
C SER A 218 -11.54 0.21 -11.25
N LEU A 219 -11.40 -0.32 -10.03
CA LEU A 219 -10.64 0.26 -8.93
C LEU A 219 -11.06 1.71 -8.64
N ARG A 220 -12.36 1.99 -8.77
CA ARG A 220 -12.90 3.35 -8.74
C ARG A 220 -12.86 3.98 -7.35
N THR A 221 -12.78 3.16 -6.29
CA THR A 221 -12.64 3.61 -4.89
C THR A 221 -11.22 4.04 -4.54
N SER A 222 -10.24 3.75 -5.40
CA SER A 222 -8.86 4.24 -5.27
C SER A 222 -8.65 5.38 -6.25
N VAL A 223 -8.51 6.62 -5.75
CA VAL A 223 -8.14 7.74 -6.61
C VAL A 223 -6.76 7.51 -7.23
N THR A 224 -6.65 7.84 -8.50
CA THR A 224 -5.46 7.59 -9.31
C THR A 224 -5.10 8.87 -10.03
N GLY A 225 -3.82 9.19 -10.14
CA GLY A 225 -3.33 10.42 -10.77
C GLY A 225 -2.21 10.19 -11.79
N GLU A 226 -1.80 11.27 -12.42
CA GLU A 226 -0.64 11.40 -13.28
C GLU A 226 0.29 12.52 -12.80
#